data_56122ff0f969bd819b227901fcf74ad4
#
_entry.id   56122ff0f969bd819b227901fcf74ad4
#
_cell.length_a   1.000
_cell.length_b   1.000
_cell.length_c   1.000
_cell.angle_alpha   90.00
_cell.angle_beta   90.00
_cell.angle_gamma   90.00
#
_symmetry.space_group_name_H-M   'P 1'
#
loop_
_entity.id
_entity.type
_entity.pdbx_description
1 polymer ?
#
loop_
_entity_poly.entity_id
_entity_poly.type
_entity_poly.pdbx_seq_one_letter_code
_entity_poly.pdbx_strand_id
1 'polypeptide(L)'
;MPRQLFLAANYQENSTELSLLFRNFAHLFEQNRGIKMLTEKFFEVIRNEGVVSIVSWGHAEPHLTCTWNSYLVVTDDERILIPAAGMKKTEANVEVNNRVLLALGTRNVEGFNGYQGTGFRIEGRAKFLTTGPDYEMMHQKYPFIRSVLEVTVDVAKQML
;
A
#
# COMPACT_ATOMS: atom_id res chain seq x y z
N MET A 1 58.34 -10.24 6.58
CA MET A 1 57.33 -9.55 5.77
C MET A 1 56.41 -10.51 5.00
N PRO A 2 55.33 -11.02 5.62
CA PRO A 2 54.19 -11.45 4.81
C PRO A 2 52.80 -11.19 5.47
N ARG A 3 52.68 -10.35 6.51
CA ARG A 3 51.40 -10.13 7.18
C ARG A 3 50.47 -9.11 6.50
N GLN A 4 51.01 -8.19 5.67
CA GLN A 4 50.17 -7.18 5.00
C GLN A 4 49.47 -7.65 3.73
N LEU A 5 50.02 -8.67 3.04
CA LEU A 5 49.37 -9.20 1.83
C LEU A 5 48.11 -10.06 2.14
N PHE A 6 48.09 -10.75 3.30
CA PHE A 6 46.92 -11.56 3.71
C PHE A 6 45.71 -10.72 4.13
N LEU A 7 45.93 -9.53 4.71
CA LEU A 7 44.84 -8.62 5.11
C LEU A 7 44.21 -7.92 3.89
N ALA A 8 44.98 -7.62 2.86
CA ALA A 8 44.48 -7.01 1.64
C ALA A 8 43.63 -7.99 0.78
N ALA A 9 44.02 -9.25 0.71
CA ALA A 9 43.27 -10.29 0.00
C ALA A 9 41.88 -10.53 0.65
N ASN A 10 41.81 -10.67 1.97
CA ASN A 10 40.57 -10.85 2.70
C ASN A 10 39.64 -9.63 2.64
N TYR A 11 40.19 -8.42 2.51
CA TYR A 11 39.37 -7.20 2.35
C TYR A 11 38.76 -7.10 0.94
N GLN A 12 39.47 -7.57 -0.08
CA GLN A 12 39.01 -7.56 -1.46
C GLN A 12 37.96 -8.66 -1.73
N GLU A 13 38.10 -9.85 -1.15
CA GLU A 13 37.10 -10.91 -1.21
C GLU A 13 35.78 -10.53 -0.53
N ASN A 14 35.84 -9.95 0.67
CA ASN A 14 34.66 -9.45 1.37
C ASN A 14 33.93 -8.33 0.62
N SER A 15 34.66 -7.46 -0.08
CA SER A 15 34.07 -6.40 -0.90
C SER A 15 33.35 -6.94 -2.14
N THR A 16 33.85 -8.03 -2.71
CA THR A 16 33.27 -8.68 -3.89
C THR A 16 32.02 -9.48 -3.52
N GLU A 17 32.05 -10.22 -2.42
CA GLU A 17 30.87 -10.92 -1.90
C GLU A 17 29.75 -9.95 -1.48
N LEU A 18 30.11 -8.87 -0.80
CA LEU A 18 29.16 -7.82 -0.43
C LEU A 18 28.51 -7.18 -1.67
N SER A 19 29.31 -6.91 -2.71
CA SER A 19 28.81 -6.35 -3.98
C SER A 19 27.89 -7.32 -4.74
N LEU A 20 28.18 -8.62 -4.68
CA LEU A 20 27.33 -9.68 -5.23
C LEU A 20 26.00 -9.81 -4.46
N LEU A 21 26.05 -9.75 -3.14
CA LEU A 21 24.87 -9.74 -2.28
C LEU A 21 23.98 -8.51 -2.57
N PHE A 22 24.58 -7.32 -2.71
CA PHE A 22 23.83 -6.10 -3.08
C PHE A 22 23.22 -6.19 -4.49
N ARG A 23 23.93 -6.75 -5.47
CA ARG A 23 23.38 -6.96 -6.82
C ARG A 23 22.25 -7.98 -6.83
N ASN A 24 22.40 -9.10 -6.12
CA ASN A 24 21.35 -10.10 -5.98
C ASN A 24 20.13 -9.55 -5.25
N PHE A 25 20.34 -8.73 -4.21
CA PHE A 25 19.27 -8.04 -3.49
C PHE A 25 18.57 -7.02 -4.39
N ALA A 26 19.33 -6.21 -5.14
CA ALA A 26 18.78 -5.27 -6.11
C ALA A 26 17.99 -5.97 -7.21
N HIS A 27 18.50 -7.11 -7.73
CA HIS A 27 17.81 -7.90 -8.75
C HIS A 27 16.53 -8.56 -8.23
N LEU A 28 16.52 -9.04 -6.98
CA LEU A 28 15.31 -9.50 -6.28
C LEU A 28 14.29 -8.37 -6.07
N PHE A 29 14.77 -7.16 -5.77
CA PHE A 29 13.92 -5.97 -5.67
C PHE A 29 13.34 -5.55 -7.02
N GLU A 30 14.12 -5.64 -8.11
CA GLU A 30 13.63 -5.36 -9.47
C GLU A 30 12.66 -6.43 -9.97
N GLN A 31 12.88 -7.69 -9.67
CA GLN A 31 11.92 -8.77 -9.98
C GLN A 31 10.62 -8.62 -9.19
N ASN A 32 10.67 -8.15 -7.94
CA ASN A 32 9.47 -7.86 -7.14
C ASN A 32 8.70 -6.62 -7.61
N ARG A 33 9.32 -5.68 -8.33
CA ARG A 33 8.60 -4.55 -8.96
C ARG A 33 7.68 -4.96 -10.11
N GLY A 34 7.81 -6.19 -10.62
CA GLY A 34 6.96 -6.72 -11.69
C GLY A 34 5.72 -7.47 -11.22
N ILE A 35 5.60 -7.78 -9.93
CA ILE A 35 4.42 -8.44 -9.38
C ILE A 35 3.41 -7.37 -8.98
N LYS A 36 2.45 -7.11 -9.87
CA LYS A 36 1.32 -6.24 -9.55
C LYS A 36 0.48 -6.88 -8.44
N MET A 37 0.33 -6.17 -7.32
CA MET A 37 -0.49 -6.58 -6.19
C MET A 37 -1.98 -6.35 -6.47
N LEU A 38 -2.29 -5.30 -7.23
CA LEU A 38 -3.64 -4.91 -7.59
C LEU A 38 -3.98 -5.47 -8.97
N THR A 39 -4.86 -6.45 -9.02
CA THR A 39 -5.28 -7.14 -10.25
C THR A 39 -6.27 -6.32 -11.07
N GLU A 40 -6.49 -6.68 -12.36
CA GLU A 40 -7.55 -6.08 -13.17
C GLU A 40 -8.94 -6.19 -12.48
N LYS A 41 -9.19 -7.31 -11.78
CA LYS A 41 -10.43 -7.51 -11.01
C LYS A 41 -10.59 -6.47 -9.89
N PHE A 42 -9.52 -6.08 -9.23
CA PHE A 42 -9.53 -4.99 -8.25
C PHE A 42 -9.96 -3.67 -8.92
N PHE A 43 -9.40 -3.36 -10.09
CA PHE A 43 -9.76 -2.14 -10.82
C PHE A 43 -11.20 -2.17 -11.35
N GLU A 44 -11.73 -3.35 -11.74
CA GLU A 44 -13.16 -3.50 -12.05
C GLU A 44 -14.02 -3.15 -10.83
N VAL A 45 -13.65 -3.64 -9.63
CA VAL A 45 -14.38 -3.38 -8.39
C VAL A 45 -14.43 -1.90 -8.06
N ILE A 46 -13.29 -1.19 -8.08
CA ILE A 46 -13.27 0.23 -7.70
C ILE A 46 -13.92 1.18 -8.72
N ARG A 47 -14.15 0.72 -9.95
CA ARG A 47 -14.95 1.46 -10.95
C ARG A 47 -16.45 1.37 -10.68
N ASN A 48 -16.87 0.46 -9.82
CA ASN A 48 -18.26 0.27 -9.42
C ASN A 48 -18.46 0.73 -7.98
N GLU A 49 -19.58 1.37 -7.69
CA GLU A 49 -19.83 1.90 -6.36
C GLU A 49 -19.94 0.79 -5.31
N GLY A 50 -19.46 1.10 -4.13
CA GLY A 50 -19.45 0.21 -2.98
C GLY A 50 -18.76 0.87 -1.79
N VAL A 51 -19.02 0.37 -0.61
CA VAL A 51 -18.41 0.87 0.62
C VAL A 51 -16.99 0.32 0.76
N VAL A 52 -16.05 1.20 1.11
CA VAL A 52 -14.70 0.83 1.56
C VAL A 52 -14.65 0.99 3.07
N SER A 53 -14.52 -0.09 3.78
CA SER A 53 -14.27 -0.10 5.22
C SER A 53 -12.78 0.00 5.50
N ILE A 54 -12.38 0.84 6.44
CA ILE A 54 -11.00 1.08 6.83
C ILE A 54 -10.87 0.81 8.32
N VAL A 55 -10.07 -0.18 8.70
CA VAL A 55 -9.79 -0.52 10.10
C VAL A 55 -8.38 -0.05 10.45
N SER A 56 -8.28 0.69 11.53
CA SER A 56 -7.03 1.16 12.13
C SER A 56 -7.03 0.90 13.64
N TRP A 57 -5.86 0.73 14.23
CA TRP A 57 -5.71 0.52 15.68
C TRP A 57 -4.39 1.09 16.18
N GLY A 58 -4.43 1.66 17.37
CA GLY A 58 -3.25 2.09 18.12
C GLY A 58 -3.08 1.24 19.36
N HIS A 59 -3.03 1.88 20.53
CA HIS A 59 -2.99 1.19 21.83
C HIS A 59 -4.37 0.77 22.35
N ALA A 60 -5.42 1.37 21.82
CA ALA A 60 -6.81 1.09 22.16
C ALA A 60 -7.45 0.12 21.17
N GLU A 61 -8.77 -0.05 21.29
CA GLU A 61 -9.55 -0.92 20.44
C GLU A 61 -9.52 -0.49 18.96
N PRO A 62 -9.72 -1.44 18.03
CA PRO A 62 -9.82 -1.13 16.62
C PRO A 62 -10.91 -0.10 16.32
N HIS A 63 -10.60 0.81 15.42
CA HIS A 63 -11.49 1.84 14.92
C HIS A 63 -11.84 1.59 13.47
N LEU A 64 -13.14 1.60 13.17
CA LEU A 64 -13.66 1.47 11.82
C LEU A 64 -14.13 2.83 11.31
N THR A 65 -13.72 3.18 10.09
CA THR A 65 -14.31 4.26 9.30
C THR A 65 -14.60 3.77 7.89
N CYS A 66 -15.36 4.55 7.12
CA CYS A 66 -15.76 4.16 5.76
C CYS A 66 -15.55 5.29 4.77
N THR A 67 -15.38 4.89 3.51
CA THR A 67 -15.41 5.73 2.32
C THR A 67 -16.07 4.96 1.16
N TRP A 68 -15.91 5.42 -0.07
CA TRP A 68 -16.53 4.84 -1.26
C TRP A 68 -15.47 4.37 -2.26
N ASN A 69 -15.78 3.32 -3.05
CA ASN A 69 -14.92 2.85 -4.12
C ASN A 69 -14.51 3.97 -5.09
N SER A 70 -15.47 4.82 -5.47
CA SER A 70 -15.26 5.93 -6.40
C SER A 70 -14.30 7.02 -5.87
N TYR A 71 -14.00 7.03 -4.59
CA TYR A 71 -13.04 7.96 -3.99
C TYR A 71 -11.61 7.44 -4.00
N LEU A 72 -11.40 6.16 -4.27
CA LEU A 72 -10.05 5.60 -4.32
C LEU A 72 -9.31 6.05 -5.59
N VAL A 73 -8.09 6.50 -5.42
CA VAL A 73 -7.16 6.77 -6.52
C VAL A 73 -5.95 5.85 -6.32
N VAL A 74 -5.62 5.09 -7.36
CA VAL A 74 -4.44 4.22 -7.34
C VAL A 74 -3.34 4.88 -8.14
N THR A 75 -2.16 4.98 -7.56
CA THR A 75 -0.97 5.51 -8.22
C THR A 75 -0.27 4.45 -9.09
N ASP A 76 0.63 4.85 -9.98
CA ASP A 76 1.36 3.94 -10.85
C ASP A 76 2.23 2.92 -10.09
N ASP A 77 2.64 3.29 -8.87
CA ASP A 77 3.39 2.43 -7.93
C ASP A 77 2.48 1.68 -6.95
N GLU A 78 1.18 1.54 -7.28
CA GLU A 78 0.15 0.76 -6.57
C GLU A 78 -0.11 1.20 -5.12
N ARG A 79 0.10 2.48 -4.78
CA ARG A 79 -0.43 3.06 -3.54
C ARG A 79 -1.89 3.44 -3.73
N ILE A 80 -2.69 3.28 -2.70
CA ILE A 80 -4.10 3.71 -2.69
C ILE A 80 -4.19 5.04 -1.94
N LEU A 81 -4.68 6.07 -2.63
CA LEU A 81 -4.94 7.39 -2.07
C LEU A 81 -6.43 7.54 -1.77
N ILE A 82 -6.75 7.95 -0.56
CA ILE A 82 -8.12 8.10 -0.05
C ILE A 82 -8.32 9.53 0.45
N PRO A 83 -9.34 10.25 -0.05
CA PRO A 83 -9.63 11.60 0.42
C PRO A 83 -10.14 11.59 1.86
N ALA A 84 -9.53 12.37 2.73
CA ALA A 84 -9.86 12.44 4.14
C ALA A 84 -10.28 13.86 4.55
N ALA A 85 -11.58 14.08 4.73
CA ALA A 85 -12.14 15.30 5.33
C ALA A 85 -12.06 15.25 6.87
N GLY A 86 -12.49 14.14 7.43
CA GLY A 86 -12.42 13.79 8.85
C GLY A 86 -11.29 12.84 9.16
N MET A 87 -11.62 11.61 9.60
CA MET A 87 -10.72 10.50 9.92
C MET A 87 -9.69 10.80 11.02
N LYS A 88 -9.95 11.75 11.93
CA LYS A 88 -9.01 12.13 12.99
C LYS A 88 -8.62 10.97 13.91
N LYS A 89 -9.55 10.06 14.19
CA LYS A 89 -9.25 8.87 15.01
C LYS A 89 -8.37 7.87 14.24
N THR A 90 -8.62 7.69 12.95
CA THR A 90 -7.77 6.88 12.07
C THR A 90 -6.35 7.48 12.01
N GLU A 91 -6.24 8.79 11.85
CA GLU A 91 -4.96 9.52 11.82
C GLU A 91 -4.17 9.28 13.12
N ALA A 92 -4.80 9.49 14.27
CA ALA A 92 -4.18 9.25 15.57
C ALA A 92 -3.75 7.78 15.77
N ASN A 93 -4.52 6.82 15.25
CA ASN A 93 -4.12 5.42 15.30
C ASN A 93 -2.91 5.13 14.40
N VAL A 94 -2.90 5.70 13.18
CA VAL A 94 -1.82 5.51 12.18
C VAL A 94 -0.49 6.09 12.67
N GLU A 95 -0.51 7.18 13.44
CA GLU A 95 0.70 7.74 14.09
C GLU A 95 1.34 6.76 15.08
N VAL A 96 0.54 5.93 15.73
CA VAL A 96 1.00 4.94 16.72
C VAL A 96 1.34 3.61 16.04
N ASN A 97 0.48 3.17 15.12
CA ASN A 97 0.60 1.92 14.39
C ASN A 97 0.12 2.16 12.96
N ASN A 98 1.04 2.17 12.02
CA ASN A 98 0.75 2.48 10.63
C ASN A 98 0.05 1.35 9.84
N ARG A 99 -0.20 0.20 10.44
CA ARG A 99 -0.92 -0.90 9.79
C ARG A 99 -2.40 -0.61 9.69
N VAL A 100 -2.95 -0.88 8.52
CA VAL A 100 -4.40 -0.75 8.25
C VAL A 100 -4.92 -1.96 7.50
N LEU A 101 -6.23 -2.23 7.67
CA LEU A 101 -6.96 -3.19 6.86
C LEU A 101 -8.07 -2.44 6.12
N LEU A 102 -8.20 -2.72 4.83
CA LEU A 102 -9.33 -2.25 4.04
C LEU A 102 -10.15 -3.45 3.57
N ALA A 103 -11.46 -3.29 3.59
CA ALA A 103 -12.39 -4.19 2.92
C ALA A 103 -13.25 -3.38 1.96
N LEU A 104 -13.29 -3.80 0.70
CA LEU A 104 -14.06 -3.13 -0.34
C LEU A 104 -14.71 -4.16 -1.26
N GLY A 105 -15.77 -3.79 -1.93
CA GLY A 105 -16.46 -4.70 -2.82
C GLY A 105 -17.63 -4.04 -3.55
N THR A 106 -18.19 -4.79 -4.48
CA THR A 106 -19.41 -4.41 -5.20
C THR A 106 -20.15 -5.65 -5.67
N ARG A 107 -21.46 -5.55 -5.82
CA ARG A 107 -22.30 -6.61 -6.41
C ARG A 107 -22.31 -6.57 -7.94
N ASN A 108 -21.80 -5.53 -8.55
CA ASN A 108 -21.85 -5.28 -9.99
C ASN A 108 -20.74 -5.99 -10.77
N VAL A 109 -19.80 -6.63 -10.07
CA VAL A 109 -18.68 -7.36 -10.67
C VAL A 109 -18.75 -8.82 -10.27
N GLU A 110 -18.66 -9.73 -11.24
CA GLU A 110 -18.66 -11.16 -11.00
C GLU A 110 -17.42 -11.62 -10.24
N GLY A 111 -17.62 -12.42 -9.23
CA GLY A 111 -16.60 -13.05 -8.41
C GLY A 111 -16.24 -14.46 -8.85
N PHE A 112 -15.73 -15.27 -7.92
CA PHE A 112 -15.36 -16.65 -8.19
C PHE A 112 -16.56 -17.50 -8.57
N ASN A 113 -16.39 -18.38 -9.56
CA ASN A 113 -17.39 -19.38 -9.98
C ASN A 113 -18.77 -18.78 -10.37
N GLY A 114 -18.78 -17.57 -10.95
CA GLY A 114 -20.02 -16.91 -11.35
C GLY A 114 -20.81 -16.29 -10.18
N TYR A 115 -20.20 -16.14 -9.01
CA TYR A 115 -20.85 -15.50 -7.87
C TYR A 115 -21.14 -14.02 -8.17
N GLN A 116 -22.36 -13.58 -7.89
CA GLN A 116 -22.78 -12.20 -8.10
C GLN A 116 -22.24 -11.28 -7.01
N GLY A 117 -21.15 -10.62 -7.32
CA GLY A 117 -20.43 -9.75 -6.43
C GLY A 117 -19.02 -10.25 -6.13
N THR A 118 -18.12 -9.32 -5.89
CA THR A 118 -16.78 -9.63 -5.44
C THR A 118 -16.21 -8.49 -4.61
N GLY A 119 -15.16 -8.76 -3.87
CA GLY A 119 -14.49 -7.78 -3.03
C GLY A 119 -13.07 -8.18 -2.72
N PHE A 120 -12.36 -7.25 -2.11
CA PHE A 120 -10.97 -7.40 -1.74
C PHE A 120 -10.75 -7.07 -0.27
N ARG A 121 -9.84 -7.80 0.34
CA ARG A 121 -9.18 -7.44 1.58
C ARG A 121 -7.79 -6.92 1.23
N ILE A 122 -7.48 -5.72 1.69
CA ILE A 122 -6.17 -5.08 1.56
C ILE A 122 -5.54 -5.01 2.94
N GLU A 123 -4.30 -5.45 3.04
CA GLU A 123 -3.44 -5.20 4.20
C GLU A 123 -2.36 -4.24 3.76
N GLY A 124 -2.08 -3.20 4.54
CA GLY A 124 -1.12 -2.21 4.14
C GLY A 124 -0.63 -1.33 5.28
N ARG A 125 0.28 -0.44 4.91
CA ARG A 125 0.81 0.59 5.79
C ARG A 125 0.36 1.96 5.33
N ALA A 126 -0.12 2.75 6.27
CA ALA A 126 -0.75 4.03 6.01
C ALA A 126 0.06 5.20 6.54
N LYS A 127 -0.10 6.34 5.92
CA LYS A 127 0.27 7.66 6.43
C LYS A 127 -0.72 8.71 5.94
N PHE A 128 -0.77 9.84 6.62
CA PHE A 128 -1.58 10.99 6.19
C PHE A 128 -0.68 12.04 5.53
N LEU A 129 -1.10 12.50 4.35
CA LEU A 129 -0.43 13.56 3.60
C LEU A 129 -1.24 14.84 3.70
N THR A 130 -0.56 15.96 4.00
CA THR A 130 -1.15 17.31 4.05
C THR A 130 -0.49 18.27 3.07
N THR A 131 0.54 17.82 2.36
CA THR A 131 1.32 18.56 1.36
C THR A 131 1.90 17.59 0.32
N GLY A 132 2.41 18.13 -0.77
CA GLY A 132 3.10 17.38 -1.81
C GLY A 132 2.22 16.98 -2.99
N PRO A 133 2.82 16.40 -4.05
CA PRO A 133 2.13 16.19 -5.34
C PRO A 133 0.86 15.35 -5.22
N ASP A 134 0.88 14.27 -4.44
CA ASP A 134 -0.29 13.40 -4.24
C ASP A 134 -1.41 14.12 -3.48
N TYR A 135 -1.07 14.93 -2.45
CA TYR A 135 -2.04 15.76 -1.76
C TYR A 135 -2.65 16.81 -2.69
N GLU A 136 -1.83 17.52 -3.45
CA GLU A 136 -2.28 18.58 -4.36
C GLU A 136 -3.20 18.04 -5.45
N MET A 137 -2.84 16.92 -6.06
CA MET A 137 -3.67 16.23 -7.04
C MET A 137 -5.01 15.80 -6.44
N MET A 138 -5.01 15.21 -5.25
CA MET A 138 -6.22 14.78 -4.55
C MET A 138 -7.06 15.97 -4.09
N HIS A 139 -6.45 17.06 -3.63
CA HIS A 139 -7.16 18.28 -3.23
C HIS A 139 -7.82 18.99 -4.42
N GLN A 140 -7.15 18.98 -5.59
CA GLN A 140 -7.77 19.48 -6.82
C GLN A 140 -9.00 18.66 -7.22
N LYS A 141 -8.92 17.33 -7.08
CA LYS A 141 -10.03 16.42 -7.40
C LYS A 141 -11.14 16.45 -6.35
N TYR A 142 -10.78 16.61 -5.08
CA TYR A 142 -11.67 16.61 -3.92
C TYR A 142 -11.41 17.83 -3.01
N PRO A 143 -11.92 19.02 -3.35
CA PRO A 143 -11.58 20.26 -2.61
C PRO A 143 -11.99 20.27 -1.13
N PHE A 144 -12.84 19.35 -0.71
CA PHE A 144 -13.32 19.23 0.68
C PHE A 144 -12.33 18.54 1.63
N ILE A 145 -11.22 18.00 1.15
CA ILE A 145 -10.29 17.22 1.97
C ILE A 145 -9.42 18.11 2.86
N ARG A 146 -9.11 17.58 4.04
CA ARG A 146 -8.10 18.12 4.95
C ARG A 146 -6.73 17.45 4.73
N SER A 147 -6.76 16.18 4.39
CA SER A 147 -5.57 15.33 4.18
C SER A 147 -5.90 14.19 3.23
N VAL A 148 -4.88 13.47 2.83
CA VAL A 148 -4.99 12.24 2.06
C VAL A 148 -4.48 11.08 2.91
N LEU A 149 -5.28 10.03 3.09
CA LEU A 149 -4.80 8.75 3.61
C LEU A 149 -4.14 7.99 2.46
N GLU A 150 -2.82 7.89 2.49
CA GLU A 150 -2.05 7.05 1.57
C GLU A 150 -1.85 5.67 2.18
N VAL A 151 -2.13 4.62 1.42
CA VAL A 151 -1.93 3.23 1.82
C VAL A 151 -0.96 2.56 0.85
N THR A 152 0.20 2.16 1.34
CA THR A 152 1.10 1.23 0.64
C THR A 152 0.56 -0.18 0.82
N VAL A 153 0.26 -0.85 -0.28
CA VAL A 153 -0.35 -2.19 -0.27
C VAL A 153 0.73 -3.24 0.01
N ASP A 154 0.55 -4.02 1.06
CA ASP A 154 1.39 -5.18 1.39
C ASP A 154 0.75 -6.49 0.90
N VAL A 155 -0.58 -6.59 0.96
CA VAL A 155 -1.37 -7.74 0.48
C VAL A 155 -2.68 -7.25 -0.12
N ALA A 156 -3.03 -7.75 -1.28
CA ALA A 156 -4.35 -7.60 -1.88
C ALA A 156 -4.93 -8.98 -2.18
N LYS A 157 -6.04 -9.35 -1.53
CA LYS A 157 -6.67 -10.66 -1.68
C LYS A 157 -8.12 -10.52 -2.08
N GLN A 158 -8.49 -11.13 -3.21
CA GLN A 158 -9.89 -11.29 -3.59
C GLN A 158 -10.59 -12.24 -2.60
N MET A 159 -11.78 -11.88 -2.14
CA MET A 159 -12.51 -12.58 -1.08
C MET A 159 -13.72 -13.39 -1.58
N LEU A 160 -14.31 -12.96 -2.68
CA LEU A 160 -15.52 -13.57 -3.27
C LEU A 160 -15.32 -13.82 -4.75
#